data_5efc039f0316e1c2072892c4ec42bcec
#
_entry.id   5efc039f0316e1c2072892c4ec42bcec
#
_cell.length_a   1.000
_cell.length_b   1.000
_cell.length_c   1.000
_cell.angle_alpha   90.00
_cell.angle_beta   90.00
_cell.angle_gamma   90.00
#
_symmetry.space_group_name_H-M   'P 1'
#
loop_
_entity.id
_entity.type
_entity.pdbx_description
1 polymer ?
#
loop_
_entity_poly.entity_id
_entity_poly.type
_entity_poly.pdbx_seq_one_letter_code
_entity_poly.pdbx_strand_id
1 'polypeptide(L)'
;IALQSGGKALSSISVKPGQSINVDALAYHLGHTMGAADSCFKWSVSGDVGAVNADGVFTAGSRMASGTLTCSYGSVSKSISVNVGMGDAQSAHTVADFESGLNNLTASDGVTLSRVTDYTSVARGTGSLKAMWNGTGTDGFTISVPAADASSMKHLTLWAHSRNTAGTLTAV
;
A
#
# COMPACT_ATOMS: atom_id res chain seq x y z
N ILE A 1 -2.05 -22.81 14.40
CA ILE A 1 -1.55 -22.56 13.04
C ILE A 1 -0.46 -21.51 13.11
N ALA A 2 0.63 -21.71 12.40
CA ALA A 2 1.62 -20.67 12.09
C ALA A 2 1.69 -20.48 10.56
N LEU A 3 1.95 -19.26 10.13
CA LEU A 3 2.16 -18.91 8.73
C LEU A 3 3.63 -18.57 8.51
N GLN A 4 4.19 -19.05 7.40
CA GLN A 4 5.56 -18.81 7.02
C GLN A 4 5.70 -18.60 5.51
N SER A 5 6.84 -18.05 5.09
CA SER A 5 7.24 -17.99 3.69
C SER A 5 8.74 -18.24 3.60
N GLY A 6 9.14 -19.17 2.74
CA GLY A 6 10.55 -19.58 2.64
C GLY A 6 11.14 -20.03 3.96
N GLY A 7 10.37 -20.71 4.82
CA GLY A 7 10.80 -21.19 6.14
C GLY A 7 10.87 -20.12 7.24
N LYS A 8 10.51 -18.87 6.97
CA LYS A 8 10.48 -17.78 7.96
C LYS A 8 9.05 -17.50 8.40
N ALA A 9 8.83 -17.37 9.70
CA ALA A 9 7.53 -17.00 10.27
C ALA A 9 7.05 -15.65 9.73
N LEU A 10 5.76 -15.58 9.34
CA LEU A 10 5.11 -14.37 8.88
C LEU A 10 4.21 -13.81 9.98
N SER A 11 4.38 -12.52 10.25
CA SER A 11 3.46 -11.71 11.07
C SER A 11 2.62 -10.75 10.21
N SER A 12 3.12 -10.41 9.04
CA SER A 12 2.46 -9.57 8.04
C SER A 12 3.03 -9.85 6.65
N ILE A 13 2.32 -9.41 5.62
CA ILE A 13 2.76 -9.42 4.23
C ILE A 13 2.81 -7.99 3.71
N SER A 14 3.95 -7.60 3.11
CA SER A 14 4.09 -6.35 2.36
C SER A 14 4.59 -6.69 0.96
N VAL A 15 3.79 -6.41 -0.05
CA VAL A 15 4.06 -6.75 -1.46
C VAL A 15 3.69 -5.61 -2.39
N LYS A 16 4.30 -5.59 -3.56
CA LYS A 16 3.93 -4.65 -4.63
C LYS A 16 2.65 -5.12 -5.34
N PRO A 17 1.87 -4.22 -5.96
CA PRO A 17 0.77 -4.60 -6.82
C PRO A 17 1.19 -5.64 -7.85
N GLY A 18 0.38 -6.69 -8.03
CA GLY A 18 0.62 -7.81 -8.93
C GLY A 18 1.68 -8.81 -8.50
N GLN A 19 2.37 -8.59 -7.39
CA GLN A 19 3.37 -9.53 -6.86
C GLN A 19 2.70 -10.73 -6.21
N SER A 20 3.31 -11.91 -6.36
CA SER A 20 2.89 -13.13 -5.67
C SER A 20 3.89 -13.53 -4.59
N ILE A 21 3.38 -14.11 -3.51
CA ILE A 21 4.17 -14.70 -2.43
C ILE A 21 3.56 -16.05 -2.06
N ASN A 22 4.40 -17.05 -1.86
CA ASN A 22 3.97 -18.33 -1.32
C ASN A 22 3.92 -18.26 0.22
N VAL A 23 2.77 -18.61 0.78
CA VAL A 23 2.53 -18.65 2.22
C VAL A 23 2.21 -20.09 2.60
N ASP A 24 3.09 -20.69 3.38
CA ASP A 24 2.91 -22.03 3.91
C ASP A 24 2.22 -21.97 5.28
N ALA A 25 1.33 -22.91 5.54
CA ALA A 25 0.68 -23.06 6.84
C ALA A 25 1.21 -24.29 7.56
N LEU A 26 1.53 -24.11 8.83
CA LEU A 26 1.90 -25.21 9.72
C LEU A 26 0.84 -25.41 10.80
N ALA A 27 0.32 -26.62 10.92
CA ALA A 27 -0.51 -27.00 12.04
C ALA A 27 0.33 -27.48 13.21
N TYR A 28 -0.10 -27.16 14.44
CA TYR A 28 0.55 -27.59 15.67
C TYR A 28 -0.47 -28.28 16.58
N HIS A 29 -0.05 -29.35 17.23
CA HIS A 29 -0.77 -29.97 18.31
C HIS A 29 0.19 -30.24 19.47
N LEU A 30 -0.14 -29.75 20.65
CA LEU A 30 0.71 -29.87 21.86
C LEU A 30 2.18 -29.43 21.64
N GLY A 31 2.39 -28.39 20.84
CA GLY A 31 3.74 -27.87 20.54
C GLY A 31 4.50 -28.61 19.42
N HIS A 32 3.96 -29.68 18.87
CA HIS A 32 4.55 -30.45 17.77
C HIS A 32 3.92 -30.08 16.44
N THR A 33 4.75 -29.94 15.39
CA THR A 33 4.29 -29.75 14.02
C THR A 33 3.54 -30.99 13.55
N MET A 34 2.34 -30.81 13.04
CA MET A 34 1.56 -31.87 12.41
C MET A 34 1.76 -31.82 10.88
N GLY A 35 2.00 -33.00 10.28
CA GLY A 35 1.98 -33.15 8.83
C GLY A 35 0.53 -33.04 8.33
N ALA A 36 0.11 -31.84 7.93
CA ALA A 36 -1.17 -31.63 7.26
C ALA A 36 -0.91 -31.35 5.78
N ALA A 37 -1.68 -31.97 4.90
CA ALA A 37 -1.65 -31.65 3.48
C ALA A 37 -2.20 -30.23 3.26
N ASP A 38 -1.67 -29.49 2.28
CA ASP A 38 -2.08 -28.12 1.96
C ASP A 38 -3.58 -28.02 1.69
N SER A 39 -4.18 -29.05 1.09
CA SER A 39 -5.62 -29.16 0.85
C SER A 39 -6.50 -29.18 2.10
N CYS A 40 -5.91 -29.40 3.28
CA CYS A 40 -6.61 -29.34 4.56
C CYS A 40 -6.79 -27.92 5.08
N PHE A 41 -6.01 -26.99 4.56
CA PHE A 41 -6.09 -25.58 4.92
C PHE A 41 -7.07 -24.85 4.01
N LYS A 42 -7.84 -23.95 4.61
CA LYS A 42 -8.73 -23.03 3.87
C LYS A 42 -8.18 -21.63 3.97
N TRP A 43 -8.00 -21.02 2.81
CA TRP A 43 -7.46 -19.69 2.67
C TRP A 43 -8.53 -18.67 2.30
N SER A 44 -8.43 -17.49 2.85
CA SER A 44 -9.30 -16.37 2.48
C SER A 44 -8.56 -15.04 2.66
N VAL A 45 -8.99 -14.03 1.92
CA VAL A 45 -8.53 -12.65 2.07
C VAL A 45 -9.70 -11.74 2.33
N SER A 46 -9.45 -10.65 3.05
CA SER A 46 -10.39 -9.54 3.21
C SER A 46 -9.72 -8.23 2.80
N GLY A 47 -10.52 -7.24 2.40
CA GLY A 47 -10.04 -6.03 1.74
C GLY A 47 -9.69 -6.31 0.26
N ASP A 48 -9.45 -5.26 -0.52
CA ASP A 48 -9.12 -5.36 -1.95
C ASP A 48 -7.63 -5.69 -2.19
N VAL A 49 -7.05 -6.53 -1.33
CA VAL A 49 -5.60 -6.82 -1.35
C VAL A 49 -5.19 -7.80 -2.42
N GLY A 50 -6.13 -8.52 -3.04
CA GLY A 50 -5.85 -9.53 -4.06
C GLY A 50 -6.55 -10.85 -3.79
N ALA A 51 -5.93 -11.95 -4.17
CA ALA A 51 -6.48 -13.30 -4.05
C ALA A 51 -5.45 -14.29 -3.49
N VAL A 52 -5.93 -15.36 -2.90
CA VAL A 52 -5.11 -16.50 -2.49
C VAL A 52 -5.71 -17.78 -3.08
N ASN A 53 -4.86 -18.67 -3.58
CA ASN A 53 -5.30 -19.98 -4.08
C ASN A 53 -5.26 -21.05 -2.98
N ALA A 54 -5.69 -22.26 -3.32
CA ALA A 54 -5.73 -23.40 -2.38
C ALA A 54 -4.35 -23.81 -1.87
N ASP A 55 -3.30 -23.54 -2.63
CA ASP A 55 -1.91 -23.90 -2.30
C ASP A 55 -1.23 -22.80 -1.45
N GLY A 56 -1.97 -21.78 -1.00
CA GLY A 56 -1.42 -20.69 -0.19
C GLY A 56 -0.65 -19.62 -0.99
N VAL A 57 -0.70 -19.64 -2.33
CA VAL A 57 -0.10 -18.58 -3.13
C VAL A 57 -1.01 -17.36 -3.10
N PHE A 58 -0.57 -16.34 -2.40
CA PHE A 58 -1.21 -15.03 -2.40
C PHE A 58 -0.69 -14.19 -3.59
N THR A 59 -1.60 -13.65 -4.38
CA THR A 59 -1.31 -12.71 -5.47
C THR A 59 -1.95 -11.37 -5.17
N ALA A 60 -1.15 -10.34 -5.04
CA ALA A 60 -1.61 -8.99 -4.76
C ALA A 60 -2.44 -8.43 -5.92
N GLY A 61 -3.45 -7.67 -5.57
CA GLY A 61 -4.24 -6.90 -6.53
C GLY A 61 -3.43 -5.85 -7.27
N SER A 62 -4.01 -5.26 -8.30
CA SER A 62 -3.35 -4.20 -9.10
C SER A 62 -3.34 -2.84 -8.42
N ARG A 63 -4.04 -2.68 -7.29
CA ARG A 63 -4.16 -1.43 -6.54
C ARG A 63 -3.53 -1.58 -5.17
N MET A 64 -3.11 -0.47 -4.60
CA MET A 64 -2.68 -0.44 -3.21
C MET A 64 -3.88 -0.61 -2.31
N ALA A 65 -3.73 -1.50 -1.35
CA ALA A 65 -4.81 -1.86 -0.43
C ALA A 65 -4.23 -2.42 0.86
N SER A 66 -5.00 -2.37 1.92
CA SER A 66 -4.71 -3.05 3.17
C SER A 66 -5.84 -3.99 3.54
N GLY A 67 -5.50 -5.14 4.08
CA GLY A 67 -6.46 -6.16 4.44
C GLY A 67 -5.84 -7.26 5.27
N THR A 68 -6.44 -8.46 5.24
CA THR A 68 -5.93 -9.62 5.97
C THR A 68 -5.91 -10.86 5.10
N LEU A 69 -4.91 -11.70 5.31
CA LEU A 69 -4.88 -13.08 4.85
C LEU A 69 -5.19 -13.98 6.04
N THR A 70 -6.16 -14.85 5.88
CA THR A 70 -6.59 -15.80 6.90
C THR A 70 -6.43 -17.22 6.40
N CYS A 71 -5.79 -18.05 7.21
CA CYS A 71 -5.71 -19.49 7.02
C CYS A 71 -6.48 -20.19 8.14
N SER A 72 -7.27 -21.19 7.84
CA SER A 72 -8.01 -21.99 8.81
C SER A 72 -7.83 -23.50 8.59
N TYR A 73 -7.85 -24.24 9.69
CA TYR A 73 -7.82 -25.69 9.74
C TYR A 73 -8.83 -26.14 10.81
N GLY A 74 -9.93 -26.76 10.40
CA GLY A 74 -11.04 -27.07 11.30
C GLY A 74 -11.62 -25.80 11.92
N SER A 75 -11.67 -25.74 13.24
CA SER A 75 -12.14 -24.57 14.02
C SER A 75 -11.05 -23.56 14.37
N VAL A 76 -9.81 -23.83 14.01
CA VAL A 76 -8.67 -22.96 14.32
C VAL A 76 -8.32 -22.09 13.12
N SER A 77 -8.07 -20.79 13.34
CA SER A 77 -7.64 -19.88 12.31
C SER A 77 -6.47 -19.01 12.74
N LYS A 78 -5.72 -18.54 11.77
CA LYS A 78 -4.66 -17.54 11.92
C LYS A 78 -4.79 -16.49 10.84
N SER A 79 -4.83 -15.23 11.24
CA SER A 79 -4.84 -14.09 10.33
C SER A 79 -3.57 -13.27 10.47
N ILE A 80 -3.10 -12.73 9.36
CA ILE A 80 -2.01 -11.76 9.30
C ILE A 80 -2.42 -10.58 8.45
N SER A 81 -1.87 -9.41 8.74
CA SER A 81 -2.12 -8.21 7.94
C SER A 81 -1.43 -8.29 6.59
N VAL A 82 -2.10 -7.79 5.56
CA VAL A 82 -1.57 -7.67 4.21
C VAL A 82 -1.58 -6.20 3.81
N ASN A 83 -0.45 -5.73 3.31
CA ASN A 83 -0.31 -4.40 2.75
C ASN A 83 0.22 -4.52 1.31
N VAL A 84 -0.61 -4.16 0.35
CA VAL A 84 -0.23 -4.05 -1.05
C VAL A 84 0.19 -2.61 -1.30
N GLY A 85 1.47 -2.41 -1.52
CA GLY A 85 2.05 -1.08 -1.63
C GLY A 85 3.36 -1.07 -2.41
N MET A 86 4.07 0.04 -2.40
CA MET A 86 5.31 0.23 -3.17
C MET A 86 6.57 -0.41 -2.56
N GLY A 87 6.44 -1.42 -1.70
CA GLY A 87 7.56 -2.10 -1.04
C GLY A 87 7.72 -1.69 0.41
N ASP A 88 8.75 -2.22 1.07
CA ASP A 88 8.95 -2.12 2.52
C ASP A 88 8.67 -0.74 3.10
N ALA A 89 7.58 -0.66 3.85
CA ALA A 89 7.20 0.55 4.58
C ALA A 89 8.19 0.89 5.74
N GLN A 90 9.26 0.14 5.88
CA GLN A 90 10.20 0.30 7.00
C GLN A 90 11.08 1.53 6.90
N SER A 91 11.06 2.24 5.78
CA SER A 91 11.80 3.49 5.62
C SER A 91 11.07 4.54 4.75
N ALA A 92 9.77 4.39 4.55
CA ALA A 92 9.00 5.41 3.84
C ALA A 92 8.81 6.63 4.74
N HIS A 93 9.49 7.72 4.42
CA HIS A 93 9.22 9.02 5.03
C HIS A 93 8.09 9.69 4.26
N THR A 94 7.03 10.09 4.98
CA THR A 94 5.92 10.82 4.37
C THR A 94 6.32 12.28 4.20
N VAL A 95 6.50 12.70 2.97
CA VAL A 95 6.88 14.07 2.61
C VAL A 95 5.68 15.02 2.78
N ALA A 96 4.50 14.58 2.35
CA ALA A 96 3.25 15.32 2.50
C ALA A 96 2.08 14.33 2.50
N ASP A 97 1.29 14.34 3.56
CA ASP A 97 0.10 13.49 3.72
C ASP A 97 -1.22 14.27 3.57
N PHE A 98 -1.14 15.60 3.60
CA PHE A 98 -2.28 16.51 3.49
C PHE A 98 -3.32 16.38 4.61
N GLU A 99 -2.98 15.68 5.70
CA GLU A 99 -3.92 15.45 6.80
C GLU A 99 -4.19 16.72 7.61
N SER A 100 -3.15 17.55 7.78
CA SER A 100 -3.20 18.78 8.60
C SER A 100 -3.12 20.08 7.81
N GLY A 101 -2.84 20.03 6.50
CA GLY A 101 -2.72 21.26 5.69
C GLY A 101 -1.78 21.12 4.49
N LEU A 102 -1.33 22.25 3.97
CA LEU A 102 -0.48 22.38 2.78
C LEU A 102 0.84 23.13 3.10
N ASN A 103 1.35 23.00 4.31
CA ASN A 103 2.39 23.88 4.87
C ASN A 103 3.74 23.85 4.15
N ASN A 104 4.05 22.79 3.43
CA ASN A 104 5.32 22.61 2.72
C ASN A 104 5.19 22.71 1.19
N LEU A 105 4.08 23.30 0.71
CA LEU A 105 3.84 23.47 -0.71
C LEU A 105 3.93 24.93 -1.13
N THR A 106 4.49 25.14 -2.31
CA THR A 106 4.52 26.44 -2.99
C THR A 106 4.01 26.27 -4.41
N ALA A 107 3.07 27.09 -4.83
CA ALA A 107 2.53 27.09 -6.19
C ALA A 107 3.11 28.25 -6.99
N SER A 108 3.21 28.07 -8.32
CA SER A 108 3.41 29.17 -9.26
C SER A 108 2.09 29.96 -9.47
N ASP A 109 2.18 31.14 -10.06
CA ASP A 109 1.04 32.07 -10.21
C ASP A 109 -0.17 31.47 -10.95
N GLY A 110 0.08 30.52 -11.85
CA GLY A 110 -0.98 29.83 -12.62
C GLY A 110 -1.61 28.64 -11.90
N VAL A 111 -1.24 28.37 -10.63
CA VAL A 111 -1.72 27.17 -9.91
C VAL A 111 -2.37 27.53 -8.59
N THR A 112 -3.57 27.05 -8.40
CA THR A 112 -4.27 27.14 -7.11
C THR A 112 -4.24 25.80 -6.40
N LEU A 113 -3.71 25.79 -5.18
CA LEU A 113 -3.66 24.62 -4.31
C LEU A 113 -4.76 24.68 -3.24
N SER A 114 -5.44 23.61 -3.03
CA SER A 114 -6.41 23.47 -1.94
C SER A 114 -6.38 22.07 -1.35
N ARG A 115 -6.64 21.96 -0.05
CA ARG A 115 -6.88 20.70 0.60
C ARG A 115 -8.34 20.29 0.38
N VAL A 116 -8.56 19.05 -0.02
CA VAL A 116 -9.92 18.47 -0.17
C VAL A 116 -10.06 17.25 0.75
N THR A 117 -11.28 17.07 1.24
CA THR A 117 -11.61 16.01 2.22
C THR A 117 -12.78 15.14 1.76
N ASP A 118 -13.25 15.33 0.53
CA ASP A 118 -14.31 14.48 0.00
C ASP A 118 -13.78 13.07 -0.30
N TYR A 119 -14.54 12.05 0.08
CA TYR A 119 -14.14 10.65 -0.03
C TYR A 119 -13.84 10.19 -1.46
N THR A 120 -14.35 10.89 -2.47
CA THR A 120 -14.10 10.56 -3.88
C THR A 120 -12.77 11.09 -4.39
N SER A 121 -12.16 12.02 -3.65
CA SER A 121 -10.90 12.68 -3.99
C SER A 121 -9.76 12.28 -3.06
N VAL A 122 -10.03 11.57 -1.98
CA VAL A 122 -9.03 11.12 -1.00
C VAL A 122 -8.72 9.64 -1.22
N ALA A 123 -7.47 9.33 -1.56
CA ALA A 123 -7.04 7.95 -1.78
C ALA A 123 -6.65 7.24 -0.48
N ARG A 124 -6.17 8.00 0.52
CA ARG A 124 -5.73 7.50 1.82
C ARG A 124 -5.85 8.62 2.86
N GLY A 125 -6.24 8.27 4.08
CA GLY A 125 -6.42 9.25 5.17
C GLY A 125 -7.69 10.07 5.01
N THR A 126 -7.66 11.33 5.44
CA THR A 126 -8.80 12.24 5.45
C THR A 126 -8.63 13.46 4.56
N GLY A 127 -7.46 13.63 3.95
CA GLY A 127 -7.15 14.77 3.11
C GLY A 127 -6.36 14.43 1.86
N SER A 128 -6.53 15.20 0.81
CA SER A 128 -5.69 15.17 -0.37
C SER A 128 -5.46 16.58 -0.92
N LEU A 129 -4.42 16.70 -1.75
CA LEU A 129 -4.12 17.95 -2.46
C LEU A 129 -4.96 18.01 -3.74
N LYS A 130 -5.66 19.09 -3.94
CA LYS A 130 -6.23 19.48 -5.23
C LYS A 130 -5.39 20.63 -5.80
N ALA A 131 -4.80 20.39 -6.96
CA ALA A 131 -4.12 21.41 -7.74
C ALA A 131 -4.96 21.76 -8.98
N MET A 132 -5.24 23.01 -9.18
CA MET A 132 -5.97 23.54 -10.34
C MET A 132 -5.07 24.48 -11.12
N TRP A 133 -4.91 24.19 -12.40
CA TRP A 133 -4.15 25.00 -13.33
C TRP A 133 -5.10 25.87 -14.13
N ASN A 134 -4.85 27.17 -14.15
CA ASN A 134 -5.59 28.18 -14.93
C ASN A 134 -4.68 28.88 -15.96
N GLY A 135 -3.43 28.46 -16.06
CA GLY A 135 -2.45 28.99 -16.99
C GLY A 135 -2.25 28.10 -18.23
N THR A 136 -1.52 28.63 -19.20
CA THR A 136 -1.16 27.95 -20.46
C THR A 136 0.31 27.58 -20.54
N GLY A 137 1.05 27.69 -19.44
CA GLY A 137 2.50 27.56 -19.37
C GLY A 137 3.00 26.32 -18.64
N THR A 138 4.23 26.38 -18.19
CA THR A 138 4.92 25.38 -17.37
C THR A 138 4.65 25.57 -15.87
N ASP A 139 3.42 25.95 -15.54
CA ASP A 139 3.03 26.19 -14.16
C ASP A 139 3.01 24.90 -13.35
N GLY A 140 3.41 25.01 -12.10
CA GLY A 140 3.51 23.85 -11.22
C GLY A 140 3.45 24.20 -9.74
N PHE A 141 3.69 23.22 -8.93
CA PHE A 141 3.89 23.40 -7.50
C PHE A 141 5.10 22.58 -7.03
N THR A 142 5.70 23.03 -5.97
CA THR A 142 6.82 22.32 -5.32
C THR A 142 6.43 21.86 -3.93
N ILE A 143 6.97 20.72 -3.53
CA ILE A 143 6.90 20.22 -2.17
C ILE A 143 8.31 20.34 -1.58
N SER A 144 8.45 21.11 -0.51
CA SER A 144 9.72 21.24 0.19
C SER A 144 9.97 20.01 1.06
N VAL A 145 11.11 19.35 0.82
CA VAL A 145 11.58 18.19 1.60
C VAL A 145 12.83 18.63 2.36
N PRO A 146 12.91 18.40 3.68
CA PRO A 146 14.14 18.67 4.42
C PRO A 146 15.34 17.92 3.82
N ALA A 147 16.49 18.60 3.71
CA ALA A 147 17.68 18.02 3.06
C ALA A 147 18.17 16.74 3.75
N ALA A 148 18.01 16.64 5.07
CA ALA A 148 18.36 15.44 5.83
C ALA A 148 17.54 14.21 5.41
N ASP A 149 16.28 14.41 5.02
CA ASP A 149 15.39 13.35 4.59
C ASP A 149 15.63 12.97 3.13
N ALA A 150 15.99 13.95 2.29
CA ALA A 150 16.23 13.74 0.87
C ALA A 150 17.50 12.93 0.58
N SER A 151 18.53 13.03 1.42
CA SER A 151 19.83 12.38 1.20
C SER A 151 19.80 10.85 1.19
N SER A 152 18.82 10.25 1.82
CA SER A 152 18.63 8.78 1.87
C SER A 152 17.53 8.27 0.93
N MET A 153 16.81 9.16 0.26
CA MET A 153 15.73 8.81 -0.64
C MET A 153 16.25 8.24 -1.95
N LYS A 154 15.79 7.05 -2.30
CA LYS A 154 16.04 6.43 -3.61
C LYS A 154 14.86 6.57 -4.55
N HIS A 155 13.66 6.75 -4.02
CA HIS A 155 12.42 6.82 -4.78
C HIS A 155 11.46 7.82 -4.13
N LEU A 156 10.81 8.62 -4.95
CA LEU A 156 9.64 9.40 -4.57
C LEU A 156 8.39 8.71 -5.13
N THR A 157 7.42 8.47 -4.28
CA THR A 157 6.12 7.91 -4.68
C THR A 157 5.06 8.97 -4.57
N LEU A 158 4.39 9.26 -5.66
CA LEU A 158 3.30 10.21 -5.75
C LEU A 158 2.02 9.50 -6.19
N TRP A 159 0.92 9.77 -5.48
CA TRP A 159 -0.42 9.39 -5.89
C TRP A 159 -1.05 10.55 -6.63
N ALA A 160 -1.36 10.35 -7.89
CA ALA A 160 -2.02 11.37 -8.68
C ALA A 160 -3.28 10.80 -9.34
N HIS A 161 -4.37 11.57 -9.30
CA HIS A 161 -5.59 11.30 -10.03
C HIS A 161 -5.97 12.55 -10.82
N SER A 162 -6.08 12.41 -12.13
CA SER A 162 -6.55 13.49 -13.00
C SER A 162 -8.03 13.29 -13.33
N ARG A 163 -8.82 14.33 -13.20
CA ARG A 163 -10.21 14.36 -13.67
C ARG A 163 -10.33 14.81 -15.13
N ASN A 164 -9.25 15.36 -15.70
CA ASN A 164 -9.16 15.73 -17.11
C ASN A 164 -8.23 14.78 -17.85
N THR A 165 -8.61 14.39 -19.06
CA THR A 165 -7.89 13.42 -19.89
C THR A 165 -6.64 14.00 -20.59
N ALA A 166 -6.40 15.29 -20.49
CA ALA A 166 -5.27 15.97 -21.09
C ALA A 166 -4.37 16.61 -20.04
N GLY A 167 -3.31 15.93 -19.65
CA GLY A 167 -2.28 16.47 -18.77
C GLY A 167 -1.17 15.47 -18.51
N THR A 168 0.07 15.94 -18.55
CA THR A 168 1.25 15.18 -18.14
C THR A 168 1.75 15.75 -16.82
N LEU A 169 1.93 14.89 -15.84
CA LEU A 169 2.61 15.23 -14.60
C LEU A 169 4.09 14.87 -14.74
N THR A 170 4.95 15.86 -14.64
CA THR A 170 6.40 15.67 -14.68
C THR A 170 6.97 15.99 -13.30
N ALA A 171 7.68 15.05 -12.70
CA ALA A 171 8.50 15.29 -11.53
C ALA A 171 9.90 15.72 -12.00
N VAL A 172 10.42 16.81 -11.46
CA VAL A 172 11.74 17.37 -11.77
C VAL A 172 12.63 17.24 -10.55
#